data_401c7710d4609083c29fc0745733975d
#
_entry.id   401c7710d4609083c29fc0745733975d
#
_cell.length_a   1.000
_cell.length_b   1.000
_cell.length_c   1.000
_cell.angle_alpha   90.00
_cell.angle_beta   90.00
_cell.angle_gamma   90.00
#
_symmetry.space_group_name_H-M   'P 1'
#
loop_
_entity.id
_entity.type
_entity.pdbx_description
1 polymer ?
#
loop_
_entity_poly.entity_id
_entity_poly.type
_entity_poly.pdbx_seq_one_letter_code
_entity_poly.pdbx_strand_id
1 'polypeptide(L)'
;MLWVGTFGRGLLKLNLKGNDINRILLNDEIRYVNGIAQDADGYIWLVTEKDGIYKSIENKIFPNLRFSLWEKSNKNNHYCLHKDRNGGLWFGDNKENILWVNPTTGETVIHQLPPETADSAVTAAILKLYLNSQNHLWIATEKGIMVYNHQTHECIAAQPYTKEFKKITAICEDGDGTMWLGTEKGIHRANCKGKQIKFTGGYEKERNLTPGKVLALYLNNYNQLLISYTDKIIQIDGKEKTVS
;
A
#
# COMPACT_ATOMS: atom_id res chain seq x y z
N MET A 1 15.34 0.49 -13.89
CA MET A 1 15.30 1.79 -13.19
C MET A 1 14.41 1.65 -11.97
N LEU A 2 14.85 2.10 -10.79
CA LEU A 2 14.08 2.01 -9.54
C LEU A 2 13.83 3.41 -8.98
N TRP A 3 12.61 3.65 -8.52
CA TRP A 3 12.21 4.88 -7.83
C TRP A 3 12.08 4.61 -6.33
N VAL A 4 12.62 5.50 -5.51
CA VAL A 4 12.58 5.37 -4.05
C VAL A 4 12.06 6.65 -3.44
N GLY A 5 10.86 6.59 -2.87
CA GLY A 5 10.34 7.62 -1.98
C GLY A 5 11.08 7.59 -0.66
N THR A 6 11.46 8.76 -0.15
CA THR A 6 12.22 8.85 1.10
C THR A 6 11.49 9.68 2.15
N PHE A 7 11.81 9.41 3.40
CA PHE A 7 11.35 10.20 4.52
C PHE A 7 12.35 11.32 4.81
N GLY A 8 12.07 12.51 4.26
CA GLY A 8 12.87 13.73 4.49
C GLY A 8 13.80 14.17 3.35
N ARG A 9 13.99 13.32 2.30
CA ARG A 9 14.86 13.65 1.15
C ARG A 9 14.15 13.63 -0.20
N GLY A 10 12.82 13.51 -0.21
CA GLY A 10 12.01 13.49 -1.43
C GLY A 10 12.15 12.19 -2.22
N LEU A 11 12.39 12.27 -3.52
CA LEU A 11 12.42 11.16 -4.46
C LEU A 11 13.85 10.89 -4.95
N LEU A 12 14.25 9.63 -4.92
CA LEU A 12 15.49 9.15 -5.50
C LEU A 12 15.20 8.28 -6.73
N LYS A 13 16.05 8.39 -7.74
CA LYS A 13 16.06 7.54 -8.92
C LYS A 13 17.36 6.76 -8.96
N LEU A 14 17.27 5.45 -9.00
CA LEU A 14 18.39 4.53 -9.05
C LEU A 14 18.51 3.90 -10.43
N ASN A 15 19.67 4.02 -11.05
CA ASN A 15 20.02 3.28 -12.24
C ASN A 15 20.70 1.96 -11.84
N LEU A 16 19.97 0.85 -11.89
CA LEU A 16 20.49 -0.46 -11.48
C LEU A 16 21.58 -1.01 -12.40
N LYS A 17 21.78 -0.45 -13.61
CA LYS A 17 22.84 -0.88 -14.53
C LYS A 17 24.14 -0.10 -14.38
N GLY A 18 24.08 1.12 -13.84
CA GLY A 18 25.23 2.03 -13.75
C GLY A 18 25.64 2.39 -12.34
N ASN A 19 24.99 1.84 -11.30
CA ASN A 19 25.18 2.21 -9.87
C ASN A 19 24.99 3.71 -9.58
N ASP A 20 24.32 4.44 -10.48
CA ASP A 20 24.09 5.87 -10.31
C ASP A 20 22.85 6.13 -9.47
N ILE A 21 23.02 6.95 -8.45
CA ILE A 21 21.90 7.44 -7.62
C ILE A 21 21.69 8.91 -7.96
N ASN A 22 20.57 9.20 -8.61
CA ASN A 22 20.17 10.56 -8.90
C ASN A 22 19.05 11.01 -7.97
N ARG A 23 19.30 12.04 -7.18
CA ARG A 23 18.24 12.71 -6.42
C ARG A 23 17.42 13.53 -7.38
N ILE A 24 16.11 13.28 -7.41
CA ILE A 24 15.16 14.16 -8.08
C ILE A 24 14.84 15.27 -7.09
N LEU A 25 15.22 16.49 -7.44
CA LEU A 25 14.81 17.67 -6.70
C LEU A 25 13.32 17.87 -6.96
N LEU A 26 12.54 17.41 -6.02
CA LEU A 26 11.15 17.84 -5.89
C LEU A 26 11.20 19.27 -5.36
N ASN A 27 10.17 20.08 -5.64
CA ASN A 27 10.06 21.41 -5.03
C ASN A 27 10.39 21.29 -3.54
N ASP A 28 11.05 22.30 -2.95
CA ASP A 28 11.58 22.26 -1.57
C ASP A 28 10.57 21.82 -0.50
N GLU A 29 9.30 21.81 -0.85
CA GLU A 29 8.16 21.39 -0.02
C GLU A 29 7.95 19.87 0.00
N ILE A 30 8.31 19.11 -1.03
CA ILE A 30 8.05 17.66 -1.12
C ILE A 30 9.21 16.87 -0.50
N ARG A 31 9.18 16.68 0.82
CA ARG A 31 10.25 15.99 1.55
C ARG A 31 9.89 14.55 1.95
N TYR A 32 8.62 14.28 2.21
CA TYR A 32 8.14 13.03 2.80
C TYR A 32 7.23 12.31 1.80
N VAL A 33 7.78 11.34 1.07
CA VAL A 33 7.05 10.57 0.06
C VAL A 33 6.61 9.24 0.67
N ASN A 34 5.30 9.10 0.90
CA ASN A 34 4.68 7.93 1.52
C ASN A 34 4.27 6.86 0.50
N GLY A 35 4.06 7.25 -0.74
CA GLY A 35 3.68 6.34 -1.80
C GLY A 35 4.12 6.84 -3.17
N ILE A 36 4.42 5.90 -4.04
CA ILE A 36 4.81 6.16 -5.43
C ILE A 36 4.19 5.11 -6.34
N ALA A 37 3.66 5.53 -7.47
CA ALA A 37 3.21 4.65 -8.53
C ALA A 37 3.50 5.26 -9.90
N GLN A 38 3.64 4.41 -10.91
CA GLN A 38 3.66 4.82 -12.32
C GLN A 38 2.36 4.37 -12.96
N ASP A 39 1.65 5.28 -13.64
CA ASP A 39 0.46 4.94 -14.40
C ASP A 39 0.79 4.24 -15.74
N ALA A 40 -0.24 3.88 -16.50
CA ALA A 40 -0.07 3.20 -17.79
C ALA A 40 0.58 4.10 -18.86
N ASP A 41 0.36 5.41 -18.75
CA ASP A 41 0.90 6.41 -19.67
C ASP A 41 2.34 6.83 -19.31
N GLY A 42 2.87 6.31 -18.21
CA GLY A 42 4.25 6.55 -17.75
C GLY A 42 4.42 7.72 -16.80
N TYR A 43 3.35 8.43 -16.41
CA TYR A 43 3.42 9.47 -15.39
C TYR A 43 3.67 8.89 -14.01
N ILE A 44 4.47 9.60 -13.21
CA ILE A 44 4.74 9.23 -11.83
C ILE A 44 3.80 9.98 -10.89
N TRP A 45 3.16 9.24 -10.01
CA TRP A 45 2.29 9.75 -8.96
C TRP A 45 2.95 9.60 -7.61
N LEU A 46 2.87 10.63 -6.79
CA LEU A 46 3.42 10.68 -5.45
C LEU A 46 2.34 11.01 -4.45
N VAL A 47 2.39 10.36 -3.30
CA VAL A 47 1.65 10.74 -2.11
C VAL A 47 2.64 11.23 -1.07
N THR A 48 2.35 12.38 -0.50
CA THR A 48 3.19 13.02 0.51
C THR A 48 2.47 13.13 1.85
N GLU A 49 3.22 13.25 2.93
CA GLU A 49 2.63 13.28 4.28
C GLU A 49 1.74 14.51 4.51
N LYS A 50 2.12 15.67 3.95
CA LYS A 50 1.46 16.94 4.28
C LYS A 50 0.94 17.72 3.08
N ASP A 51 1.48 17.43 1.90
CA ASP A 51 1.32 18.34 0.76
C ASP A 51 0.35 17.78 -0.30
N GLY A 52 -0.19 16.57 -0.09
CA GLY A 52 -1.19 15.96 -0.96
C GLY A 52 -0.64 15.03 -2.02
N ILE A 53 -1.33 14.96 -3.16
CA ILE A 53 -1.02 14.09 -4.28
C ILE A 53 -0.36 14.92 -5.37
N TYR A 54 0.76 14.43 -5.90
CA TYR A 54 1.50 15.04 -7.01
C TYR A 54 1.54 14.11 -8.20
N LYS A 55 1.46 14.68 -9.38
CA LYS A 55 1.66 13.99 -10.66
C LYS A 55 2.83 14.63 -11.39
N SER A 56 3.68 13.82 -12.04
CA SER A 56 4.71 14.36 -12.92
C SER A 56 4.09 15.11 -14.10
N ILE A 57 4.70 16.22 -14.51
CA ILE A 57 4.22 17.03 -15.64
C ILE A 57 4.48 16.28 -16.96
N GLU A 58 5.53 15.46 -16.99
CA GLU A 58 5.95 14.71 -18.14
C GLU A 58 5.95 13.20 -17.84
N ASN A 59 5.63 12.39 -18.83
CA ASN A 59 5.64 10.93 -18.76
C ASN A 59 6.99 10.32 -19.17
N LYS A 60 7.93 11.13 -19.65
CA LYS A 60 9.28 10.70 -20.03
C LYS A 60 10.24 10.93 -18.88
N ILE A 61 11.11 9.96 -18.66
CA ILE A 61 12.10 9.97 -17.59
C ILE A 61 13.29 10.82 -18.02
N PHE A 62 13.18 12.13 -17.87
CA PHE A 62 14.27 13.08 -18.05
C PHE A 62 15.02 13.34 -16.72
N PRO A 63 16.27 13.83 -16.75
CA PRO A 63 17.00 14.13 -15.52
C PRO A 63 16.31 15.16 -14.62
N ASN A 64 15.42 15.99 -15.15
CA ASN A 64 14.70 17.04 -14.44
C ASN A 64 13.18 16.79 -14.41
N LEU A 65 12.76 15.64 -13.89
CA LEU A 65 11.34 15.34 -13.73
C LEU A 65 10.70 16.35 -12.77
N ARG A 66 9.69 17.08 -13.26
CA ARG A 66 8.94 18.06 -12.48
C ARG A 66 7.59 17.50 -12.08
N PHE A 67 7.08 17.95 -10.94
CA PHE A 67 5.79 17.55 -10.41
C PHE A 67 4.90 18.76 -10.22
N SER A 68 3.62 18.59 -10.45
CA SER A 68 2.57 19.54 -10.09
C SER A 68 1.67 18.93 -9.03
N LEU A 69 1.18 19.77 -8.13
CA LEU A 69 0.11 19.37 -7.21
C LEU A 69 -1.11 19.00 -8.05
N TRP A 70 -1.69 17.84 -7.77
CA TRP A 70 -2.89 17.41 -8.47
C TRP A 70 -4.11 18.07 -7.82
N GLU A 71 -4.71 19.06 -8.51
CA GLU A 71 -5.76 19.96 -7.98
C GLU A 71 -7.03 19.23 -7.49
N LYS A 72 -7.26 18.01 -7.95
CA LYS A 72 -8.42 17.21 -7.53
C LYS A 72 -8.26 16.57 -6.15
N SER A 73 -7.10 16.63 -5.55
CA SER A 73 -6.92 16.21 -4.16
C SER A 73 -7.52 17.24 -3.22
N ASN A 74 -8.46 16.82 -2.39
CA ASN A 74 -9.13 17.66 -1.41
C ASN A 74 -8.21 18.04 -0.25
N LYS A 75 -7.08 18.67 -0.42
CA LYS A 75 -6.17 19.17 0.65
C LYS A 75 -6.08 18.32 1.95
N ASN A 76 -6.51 17.05 1.86
CA ASN A 76 -6.44 16.09 2.95
C ASN A 76 -5.06 15.41 2.91
N ASN A 77 -4.53 15.11 4.06
CA ASN A 77 -3.29 14.34 4.15
C ASN A 77 -3.56 12.92 3.69
N HIS A 78 -2.97 12.53 2.55
CA HIS A 78 -3.02 11.16 2.07
C HIS A 78 -1.81 10.38 2.59
N TYR A 79 -2.05 9.18 3.13
CA TYR A 79 -0.99 8.38 3.74
C TYR A 79 -0.55 7.20 2.91
N CYS A 80 -1.36 6.76 1.95
CA CYS A 80 -1.04 5.61 1.13
C CYS A 80 -1.55 5.72 -0.30
N LEU A 81 -0.88 4.99 -1.17
CA LEU A 81 -1.19 4.85 -2.59
C LEU A 81 -1.09 3.37 -2.94
N HIS A 82 -2.12 2.86 -3.59
CA HIS A 82 -2.13 1.54 -4.21
C HIS A 82 -2.53 1.65 -5.68
N LYS A 83 -1.75 1.01 -6.57
CA LYS A 83 -2.12 0.84 -7.97
C LYS A 83 -2.73 -0.54 -8.14
N ASP A 84 -3.95 -0.61 -8.62
CA ASP A 84 -4.62 -1.88 -8.87
C ASP A 84 -4.18 -2.53 -10.21
N ARG A 85 -4.65 -3.75 -10.46
CA ARG A 85 -4.30 -4.53 -11.65
C ARG A 85 -4.85 -3.92 -12.95
N ASN A 86 -5.89 -3.10 -12.85
CA ASN A 86 -6.53 -2.42 -13.98
C ASN A 86 -5.91 -1.05 -14.27
N GLY A 87 -4.93 -0.65 -13.48
CA GLY A 87 -4.24 0.63 -13.60
C GLY A 87 -4.88 1.78 -12.83
N GLY A 88 -5.97 1.54 -12.11
CA GLY A 88 -6.58 2.50 -11.22
C GLY A 88 -5.68 2.81 -10.01
N LEU A 89 -5.76 4.04 -9.53
CA LEU A 89 -4.97 4.51 -8.39
C LEU A 89 -5.90 4.77 -7.20
N TRP A 90 -5.56 4.20 -6.06
CA TRP A 90 -6.31 4.29 -4.81
C TRP A 90 -5.51 5.05 -3.77
N PHE A 91 -6.09 6.10 -3.22
CA PHE A 91 -5.46 6.95 -2.22
C PHE A 91 -6.28 6.93 -0.93
N GLY A 92 -5.65 6.69 0.20
CA GLY A 92 -6.28 6.74 1.51
C GLY A 92 -5.87 7.99 2.27
N ASP A 93 -6.84 8.67 2.89
CA ASP A 93 -6.61 9.89 3.65
C ASP A 93 -6.72 9.71 5.18
N ASN A 94 -6.56 10.81 5.90
CA ASN A 94 -6.67 10.86 7.36
C ASN A 94 -8.11 11.10 7.86
N LYS A 95 -9.09 11.12 6.96
CA LYS A 95 -10.50 11.38 7.28
C LYS A 95 -11.42 10.27 6.80
N GLU A 96 -10.88 9.05 6.68
CA GLU A 96 -11.65 7.87 6.28
C GLU A 96 -12.19 7.92 4.85
N ASN A 97 -11.64 8.80 3.99
CA ASN A 97 -11.98 8.82 2.58
C ASN A 97 -10.97 8.04 1.76
N ILE A 98 -11.48 7.37 0.75
CA ILE A 98 -10.70 6.71 -0.26
C ILE A 98 -11.00 7.40 -1.59
N LEU A 99 -9.97 7.95 -2.19
CA LEU A 99 -10.06 8.52 -3.54
C LEU A 99 -9.58 7.46 -4.53
N TRP A 100 -10.42 7.11 -5.48
CA TRP A 100 -10.04 6.34 -6.66
C TRP A 100 -9.90 7.27 -7.86
N VAL A 101 -8.90 7.00 -8.67
CA VAL A 101 -8.59 7.76 -9.88
C VAL A 101 -8.33 6.80 -11.03
N ASN A 102 -8.97 7.00 -12.16
CA ASN A 102 -8.53 6.46 -13.43
C ASN A 102 -7.52 7.46 -14.06
N PRO A 103 -6.23 7.15 -14.07
CA PRO A 103 -5.22 8.12 -14.51
C PRO A 103 -5.27 8.42 -16.01
N THR A 104 -5.86 7.53 -16.83
CA THR A 104 -6.00 7.69 -18.29
C THR A 104 -7.19 8.55 -18.65
N THR A 105 -8.37 8.31 -18.06
CA THR A 105 -9.60 9.10 -18.34
C THR A 105 -9.71 10.35 -17.47
N GLY A 106 -9.02 10.40 -16.36
CA GLY A 106 -9.12 11.44 -15.34
C GLY A 106 -10.40 11.33 -14.48
N GLU A 107 -11.15 10.25 -14.62
CA GLU A 107 -12.30 9.96 -13.77
C GLU A 107 -11.89 9.78 -12.32
N THR A 108 -12.70 10.29 -11.40
CA THR A 108 -12.43 10.22 -9.96
C THR A 108 -13.66 9.84 -9.19
N VAL A 109 -13.51 8.95 -8.21
CA VAL A 109 -14.57 8.55 -7.28
C VAL A 109 -14.06 8.68 -5.85
N ILE A 110 -14.86 9.33 -5.00
CA ILE A 110 -14.59 9.39 -3.56
C ILE A 110 -15.50 8.40 -2.87
N HIS A 111 -14.89 7.42 -2.18
CA HIS A 111 -15.58 6.48 -1.32
C HIS A 111 -15.43 6.96 0.12
N GLN A 112 -16.54 7.24 0.78
CA GLN A 112 -16.55 7.43 2.23
C GLN A 112 -16.74 6.08 2.90
N LEU A 113 -15.90 5.76 3.88
CA LEU A 113 -16.12 4.55 4.66
C LEU A 113 -17.40 4.73 5.50
N PRO A 114 -18.25 3.69 5.58
CA PRO A 114 -19.49 3.79 6.33
C PRO A 114 -19.18 4.13 7.81
N PRO A 115 -19.86 5.13 8.40
CA PRO A 115 -19.67 5.50 9.81
C PRO A 115 -20.11 4.40 10.79
N GLU A 116 -20.88 3.46 10.31
CA GLU A 116 -21.47 2.34 11.07
C GLU A 116 -20.86 0.98 10.67
N THR A 117 -19.56 0.89 10.54
CA THR A 117 -18.99 -0.43 10.80
C THR A 117 -19.25 -0.71 12.27
N ALA A 118 -19.88 -1.83 12.60
CA ALA A 118 -20.36 -2.19 13.95
C ALA A 118 -19.32 -2.05 15.08
N ASP A 119 -18.15 -1.56 14.74
CA ASP A 119 -17.07 -1.14 15.60
C ASP A 119 -16.51 0.18 15.09
N SER A 120 -16.99 1.30 15.62
CA SER A 120 -16.38 2.64 15.46
C SER A 120 -14.88 2.67 15.83
N ALA A 121 -14.36 1.55 16.32
CA ALA A 121 -12.97 1.33 16.66
C ALA A 121 -12.04 1.12 15.45
N VAL A 122 -12.57 0.85 14.24
CA VAL A 122 -11.75 0.57 13.06
C VAL A 122 -11.61 1.78 12.13
N THR A 123 -12.56 2.72 12.20
CA THR A 123 -12.49 3.95 11.41
C THR A 123 -11.42 4.89 11.95
N ALA A 124 -10.49 5.27 11.11
CA ALA A 124 -9.36 6.13 11.42
C ALA A 124 -8.55 6.42 10.14
N ALA A 125 -7.44 7.15 10.28
CA ALA A 125 -6.52 7.39 9.16
C ALA A 125 -6.15 6.09 8.42
N ILE A 126 -6.28 6.12 7.10
CA ILE A 126 -6.03 4.97 6.22
C ILE A 126 -4.54 4.89 5.94
N LEU A 127 -3.91 3.82 6.38
CA LEU A 127 -2.46 3.64 6.29
C LEU A 127 -2.01 2.79 5.11
N LYS A 128 -2.81 1.78 4.73
CA LYS A 128 -2.54 0.89 3.59
C LYS A 128 -3.84 0.52 2.90
N LEU A 129 -3.75 0.39 1.59
CA LEU A 129 -4.82 -0.07 0.71
C LEU A 129 -4.29 -1.21 -0.17
N TYR A 130 -5.14 -2.17 -0.47
CA TYR A 130 -4.85 -3.24 -1.41
C TYR A 130 -6.15 -3.77 -2.01
N LEU A 131 -6.31 -3.66 -3.34
CA LEU A 131 -7.42 -4.27 -4.05
C LEU A 131 -7.02 -5.70 -4.44
N ASN A 132 -7.71 -6.70 -3.86
CA ASN A 132 -7.41 -8.11 -4.12
C ASN A 132 -8.03 -8.61 -5.45
N SER A 133 -7.71 -9.85 -5.80
CA SER A 133 -8.19 -10.50 -7.03
C SER A 133 -9.70 -10.68 -7.09
N GLN A 134 -10.38 -10.65 -5.96
CA GLN A 134 -11.84 -10.73 -5.83
C GLN A 134 -12.52 -9.35 -5.88
N ASN A 135 -11.80 -8.28 -6.23
CA ASN A 135 -12.28 -6.89 -6.21
C ASN A 135 -12.72 -6.39 -4.82
N HIS A 136 -12.17 -6.97 -3.76
CA HIS A 136 -12.38 -6.47 -2.42
C HIS A 136 -11.19 -5.59 -2.01
N LEU A 137 -11.48 -4.39 -1.52
CA LEU A 137 -10.47 -3.46 -1.03
C LEU A 137 -10.16 -3.76 0.43
N TRP A 138 -8.94 -4.20 0.69
CA TRP A 138 -8.40 -4.38 2.03
C TRP A 138 -7.82 -3.06 2.52
N ILE A 139 -8.30 -2.58 3.67
CA ILE A 139 -8.02 -1.26 4.20
C ILE A 139 -7.43 -1.43 5.59
N ALA A 140 -6.16 -1.08 5.75
CA ALA A 140 -5.54 -1.00 7.07
C ALA A 140 -5.57 0.44 7.56
N THR A 141 -6.12 0.63 8.75
CA THR A 141 -6.22 1.93 9.44
C THR A 141 -5.29 1.98 10.65
N GLU A 142 -5.31 3.06 11.41
CA GLU A 142 -4.61 3.14 12.70
C GLU A 142 -5.17 2.21 13.77
N LYS A 143 -6.44 1.80 13.65
CA LYS A 143 -7.16 1.06 14.68
C LYS A 143 -7.45 -0.40 14.33
N GLY A 144 -7.45 -0.76 13.05
CA GLY A 144 -7.81 -2.10 12.62
C GLY A 144 -7.66 -2.32 11.12
N ILE A 145 -8.29 -3.40 10.66
CA ILE A 145 -8.38 -3.76 9.25
C ILE A 145 -9.84 -3.92 8.85
N MET A 146 -10.15 -3.53 7.63
CA MET A 146 -11.46 -3.65 7.02
C MET A 146 -11.34 -4.26 5.63
N VAL A 147 -12.36 -5.02 5.22
CA VAL A 147 -12.58 -5.46 3.85
C VAL A 147 -13.84 -4.78 3.33
N TYR A 148 -13.69 -4.06 2.23
CA TYR A 148 -14.72 -3.19 1.67
C TYR A 148 -14.99 -3.55 0.21
N ASN A 149 -16.26 -3.66 -0.14
CA ASN A 149 -16.69 -3.77 -1.53
C ASN A 149 -16.95 -2.36 -2.08
N HIS A 150 -16.05 -1.91 -2.94
CA HIS A 150 -16.14 -0.56 -3.49
C HIS A 150 -17.23 -0.38 -4.56
N GLN A 151 -17.79 -1.47 -5.08
CA GLN A 151 -18.88 -1.43 -6.06
C GLN A 151 -20.25 -1.29 -5.39
N THR A 152 -20.45 -2.01 -4.26
CA THR A 152 -21.71 -1.93 -3.50
C THR A 152 -21.65 -0.90 -2.37
N HIS A 153 -20.48 -0.31 -2.11
CA HIS A 153 -20.22 0.61 -1.01
C HIS A 153 -20.47 0.02 0.38
N GLU A 154 -20.26 -1.31 0.51
CA GLU A 154 -20.53 -2.03 1.75
C GLU A 154 -19.24 -2.47 2.43
N CYS A 155 -19.20 -2.36 3.75
CA CYS A 155 -18.20 -3.02 4.56
C CYS A 155 -18.55 -4.51 4.65
N ILE A 156 -17.68 -5.37 4.09
CA ILE A 156 -17.86 -6.82 4.15
C ILE A 156 -17.50 -7.34 5.54
N ALA A 157 -16.37 -6.90 6.07
CA ALA A 157 -15.86 -7.30 7.37
C ALA A 157 -14.90 -6.25 7.93
N ALA A 158 -14.88 -6.10 9.25
CA ALA A 158 -13.93 -5.24 9.94
C ALA A 158 -13.45 -5.91 11.23
N GLN A 159 -12.20 -5.65 11.61
CA GLN A 159 -11.62 -6.17 12.83
C GLN A 159 -10.63 -5.17 13.45
N PRO A 160 -10.85 -4.74 14.71
CA PRO A 160 -9.91 -3.89 15.44
C PRO A 160 -8.62 -4.65 15.76
N TYR A 161 -7.53 -3.91 15.97
CA TYR A 161 -6.27 -4.51 16.41
C TYR A 161 -6.39 -5.08 17.83
N THR A 162 -5.71 -6.18 18.05
CA THR A 162 -5.61 -6.85 19.35
C THR A 162 -4.17 -6.82 19.86
N LYS A 163 -3.94 -7.35 21.08
CA LYS A 163 -2.58 -7.50 21.60
C LYS A 163 -1.72 -8.43 20.75
N GLU A 164 -2.33 -9.41 20.10
CA GLU A 164 -1.66 -10.42 19.26
C GLU A 164 -1.52 -9.92 17.82
N PHE A 165 -2.53 -9.21 17.34
CA PHE A 165 -2.58 -8.67 15.99
C PHE A 165 -2.42 -7.14 16.02
N LYS A 166 -1.22 -6.66 15.75
CA LYS A 166 -0.84 -5.25 15.82
C LYS A 166 -0.98 -4.55 14.47
N LYS A 167 -0.68 -3.25 14.47
CA LYS A 167 -0.70 -2.37 13.31
C LYS A 167 -0.13 -3.03 12.05
N ILE A 168 -0.92 -3.01 10.98
CA ILE A 168 -0.51 -3.51 9.66
C ILE A 168 0.43 -2.48 9.02
N THR A 169 1.55 -2.97 8.53
CA THR A 169 2.60 -2.18 7.88
C THR A 169 2.68 -2.45 6.38
N ALA A 170 2.24 -3.64 5.94
CA ALA A 170 2.23 -4.04 4.55
C ALA A 170 1.10 -5.04 4.25
N ILE A 171 0.59 -5.02 3.03
CA ILE A 171 -0.45 -5.94 2.54
C ILE A 171 -0.03 -6.44 1.16
N CYS A 172 -0.17 -7.74 0.92
CA CYS A 172 0.05 -8.36 -0.37
C CYS A 172 -0.88 -9.57 -0.54
N GLU A 173 -1.26 -9.90 -1.78
CA GLU A 173 -1.97 -11.12 -2.12
C GLU A 173 -1.03 -12.04 -2.88
N ASP A 174 -0.98 -13.33 -2.52
CA ASP A 174 -0.20 -14.31 -3.27
C ASP A 174 -0.99 -14.87 -4.48
N GLY A 175 -0.34 -15.70 -5.28
CA GLY A 175 -0.94 -16.28 -6.47
C GLY A 175 -2.13 -17.20 -6.21
N ASP A 176 -2.31 -17.68 -4.98
CA ASP A 176 -3.43 -18.51 -4.56
C ASP A 176 -4.58 -17.69 -3.96
N GLY A 177 -4.46 -16.35 -3.95
CA GLY A 177 -5.45 -15.44 -3.38
C GLY A 177 -5.39 -15.30 -1.85
N THR A 178 -4.35 -15.83 -1.21
CA THR A 178 -4.13 -15.66 0.23
C THR A 178 -3.60 -14.25 0.49
N MET A 179 -4.23 -13.54 1.40
CA MET A 179 -3.75 -12.24 1.84
C MET A 179 -2.64 -12.39 2.87
N TRP A 180 -1.53 -11.72 2.64
CA TRP A 180 -0.40 -11.63 3.55
C TRP A 180 -0.34 -10.24 4.16
N LEU A 181 -0.30 -10.19 5.49
CA LEU A 181 -0.34 -8.97 6.27
C LEU A 181 0.94 -8.87 7.11
N GLY A 182 1.79 -7.94 6.76
CA GLY A 182 2.94 -7.57 7.58
C GLY A 182 2.50 -6.70 8.75
N THR A 183 3.02 -6.98 9.93
CA THR A 183 2.74 -6.22 11.15
C THR A 183 4.01 -5.79 11.87
N GLU A 184 3.88 -5.04 12.95
CA GLU A 184 5.02 -4.72 13.83
C GLU A 184 5.58 -5.94 14.59
N LYS A 185 4.86 -7.07 14.58
CA LYS A 185 5.20 -8.29 15.33
C LYS A 185 5.33 -9.54 14.45
N GLY A 186 5.47 -9.37 13.16
CA GLY A 186 5.62 -10.47 12.22
C GLY A 186 4.57 -10.48 11.12
N ILE A 187 4.47 -11.61 10.44
CA ILE A 187 3.60 -11.79 9.28
C ILE A 187 2.42 -12.71 9.61
N HIS A 188 1.27 -12.38 9.06
CA HIS A 188 0.04 -13.16 9.20
C HIS A 188 -0.57 -13.42 7.84
N ARG A 189 -1.20 -14.57 7.69
CA ARG A 189 -2.11 -14.86 6.58
C ARG A 189 -3.53 -14.50 6.98
N ALA A 190 -4.31 -13.99 6.05
CA ALA A 190 -5.70 -13.63 6.29
C ALA A 190 -6.60 -14.07 5.14
N ASN A 191 -7.83 -14.41 5.47
CA ASN A 191 -8.91 -14.67 4.53
C ASN A 191 -10.15 -13.95 5.00
N CYS A 192 -10.94 -13.42 4.07
CA CYS A 192 -12.27 -12.93 4.36
C CYS A 192 -13.30 -14.01 3.98
N LYS A 193 -14.03 -14.53 4.98
CA LYS A 193 -15.11 -15.52 4.75
C LYS A 193 -16.41 -14.99 5.38
N GLY A 194 -17.38 -14.70 4.51
CA GLY A 194 -18.61 -14.03 4.94
C GLY A 194 -18.27 -12.66 5.55
N LYS A 195 -18.76 -12.39 6.76
CA LYS A 195 -18.55 -11.12 7.47
C LYS A 195 -17.36 -11.16 8.46
N GLN A 196 -16.43 -12.10 8.31
CA GLN A 196 -15.32 -12.27 9.24
C GLN A 196 -13.98 -12.32 8.51
N ILE A 197 -13.00 -11.61 9.06
CA ILE A 197 -11.60 -11.74 8.68
C ILE A 197 -10.99 -12.81 9.59
N LYS A 198 -10.56 -13.93 9.00
CA LYS A 198 -9.88 -14.99 9.73
C LYS A 198 -8.38 -14.86 9.53
N PHE A 199 -7.65 -14.72 10.62
CA PHE A 199 -6.19 -14.72 10.62
C PHE A 199 -5.65 -16.11 10.89
N THR A 200 -4.66 -16.52 10.11
CA THR A 200 -3.82 -17.67 10.40
C THR A 200 -2.45 -17.10 10.76
N GLY A 201 -2.17 -17.03 12.05
CA GLY A 201 -0.96 -16.42 12.58
C GLY A 201 0.21 -17.39 12.65
N GLY A 202 1.39 -16.86 12.98
CA GLY A 202 2.54 -17.65 13.41
C GLY A 202 3.35 -18.26 12.29
N TYR A 203 3.34 -17.69 11.08
CA TYR A 203 4.18 -18.18 9.98
C TYR A 203 5.65 -18.30 10.37
N GLU A 204 6.20 -17.29 11.06
CA GLU A 204 7.56 -17.32 11.57
C GLU A 204 7.75 -18.46 12.60
N LYS A 205 6.76 -18.66 13.47
CA LYS A 205 6.80 -19.73 14.47
C LYS A 205 6.74 -21.11 13.83
N GLU A 206 5.90 -21.30 12.79
CA GLU A 206 5.82 -22.53 12.02
C GLU A 206 7.15 -22.89 11.33
N ARG A 207 7.99 -21.90 11.06
CA ARG A 207 9.27 -22.01 10.34
C ARG A 207 10.50 -21.77 11.20
N ASN A 208 10.34 -21.70 12.52
CA ASN A 208 11.41 -21.38 13.48
C ASN A 208 12.17 -20.08 13.16
N LEU A 209 11.46 -19.10 12.59
CA LEU A 209 12.00 -17.77 12.30
C LEU A 209 11.74 -16.85 13.48
N THR A 210 12.66 -15.92 13.73
CA THR A 210 12.45 -14.87 14.73
C THR A 210 11.44 -13.86 14.17
N PRO A 211 10.29 -13.65 14.83
CA PRO A 211 9.36 -12.59 14.45
C PRO A 211 10.01 -11.22 14.55
N GLY A 212 9.64 -10.33 13.63
CA GLY A 212 10.15 -8.96 13.62
C GLY A 212 9.17 -8.02 12.95
N LYS A 213 9.45 -6.72 13.00
CA LYS A 213 8.65 -5.73 12.28
C LYS A 213 8.84 -5.92 10.79
N VAL A 214 7.73 -6.21 10.10
CA VAL A 214 7.67 -6.28 8.63
C VAL A 214 7.61 -4.87 8.08
N LEU A 215 8.47 -4.54 7.13
CA LEU A 215 8.51 -3.23 6.48
C LEU A 215 7.76 -3.22 5.15
N ALA A 216 7.91 -4.29 4.37
CA ALA A 216 7.29 -4.43 3.05
C ALA A 216 7.02 -5.89 2.70
N LEU A 217 6.04 -6.09 1.84
CA LEU A 217 5.71 -7.36 1.19
C LEU A 217 5.67 -7.12 -0.32
N TYR A 218 6.21 -8.04 -1.08
CA TYR A 218 6.21 -7.98 -2.53
C TYR A 218 6.11 -9.38 -3.13
N LEU A 219 5.11 -9.58 -3.98
CA LEU A 219 4.99 -10.78 -4.80
C LEU A 219 5.65 -10.55 -6.15
N ASN A 220 6.65 -11.35 -6.49
CA ASN A 220 7.29 -11.25 -7.80
C ASN A 220 6.54 -12.04 -8.89
N ASN A 221 6.98 -11.92 -10.14
CA ASN A 221 6.36 -12.58 -11.28
C ASN A 221 6.53 -14.13 -11.29
N TYR A 222 7.35 -14.66 -10.40
CA TYR A 222 7.57 -16.10 -10.20
C TYR A 222 6.71 -16.67 -9.07
N ASN A 223 5.73 -15.91 -8.58
CA ASN A 223 4.91 -16.25 -7.42
C ASN A 223 5.71 -16.45 -6.11
N GLN A 224 6.80 -15.73 -5.97
CA GLN A 224 7.63 -15.73 -4.77
C GLN A 224 7.32 -14.50 -3.94
N LEU A 225 6.98 -14.69 -2.67
CA LEU A 225 6.73 -13.61 -1.73
C LEU A 225 8.03 -13.20 -1.06
N LEU A 226 8.42 -11.95 -1.26
CA LEU A 226 9.53 -11.31 -0.58
C LEU A 226 9.01 -10.54 0.63
N ILE A 227 9.59 -10.82 1.79
CA ILE A 227 9.26 -10.19 3.07
C ILE A 227 10.47 -9.42 3.55
N SER A 228 10.34 -8.10 3.64
CA SER A 228 11.39 -7.24 4.20
C SER A 228 11.11 -6.98 5.67
N TYR A 229 12.05 -7.35 6.52
CA TYR A 229 12.13 -6.99 7.93
C TYR A 229 13.12 -5.83 8.12
N THR A 230 13.35 -5.40 9.35
CA THR A 230 14.30 -4.34 9.66
C THR A 230 15.76 -4.76 9.44
N ASP A 231 16.04 -6.05 9.53
CA ASP A 231 17.39 -6.63 9.57
C ASP A 231 17.65 -7.71 8.51
N LYS A 232 16.59 -8.16 7.80
CA LYS A 232 16.68 -9.26 6.84
C LYS A 232 15.61 -9.18 5.77
N ILE A 233 15.82 -9.87 4.66
CA ILE A 233 14.81 -10.16 3.65
C ILE A 233 14.66 -11.67 3.57
N ILE A 234 13.41 -12.14 3.57
CA ILE A 234 13.07 -13.56 3.43
C ILE A 234 12.27 -13.71 2.13
N GLN A 235 12.62 -14.74 1.37
CA GLN A 235 11.88 -15.18 0.20
C GLN A 235 11.13 -16.46 0.51
N ILE A 236 9.87 -16.51 0.11
CA ILE A 236 9.00 -17.70 0.24
C ILE A 236 8.54 -18.10 -1.14
N ASP A 237 8.79 -19.34 -1.52
CA ASP A 237 8.23 -19.92 -2.74
C ASP A 237 6.77 -20.32 -2.55
N GLY A 238 5.90 -19.88 -3.46
CA GLY A 238 4.46 -20.13 -3.38
C GLY A 238 4.07 -21.62 -3.45
N LYS A 239 4.90 -22.47 -4.07
CA LYS A 239 4.61 -23.90 -4.21
C LYS A 239 5.10 -24.76 -3.06
N GLU A 240 6.21 -24.40 -2.42
CA GLU A 240 6.81 -25.23 -1.36
C GLU A 240 6.91 -24.55 0.00
N LYS A 241 6.64 -23.23 0.07
CA LYS A 241 6.78 -22.41 1.29
C LYS A 241 8.13 -22.63 1.99
N THR A 242 9.16 -22.94 1.20
CA THR A 242 10.53 -23.10 1.67
C THR A 242 11.20 -21.75 1.80
N VAL A 243 11.91 -21.56 2.90
CA VAL A 243 12.71 -20.36 3.17
C VAL A 243 14.12 -20.60 2.64
N SER A 244 14.60 -19.73 1.78
CA SER A 244 16.02 -19.70 1.36
C SER A 244 16.73 -18.53 2.01
#